data_97794e9978b42ecabfd94e51718f9777
#
_entry.id   97794e9978b42ecabfd94e51718f9777
#
_cell.length_a   1.000
_cell.length_b   1.000
_cell.length_c   1.000
_cell.angle_alpha   90.00
_cell.angle_beta   90.00
_cell.angle_gamma   90.00
#
_symmetry.space_group_name_H-M   'P 1'
#
loop_
_entity.id
_entity.type
_entity.pdbx_description
1 polymer ?
#
loop_
_entity_poly.entity_id
_entity_poly.type
_entity_poly.pdbx_seq_one_letter_code
_entity_poly.pdbx_strand_id
1 'polypeptide(L)'
;MKKILILIVAVVFTACNNTPANFDNSEWGGVISPTDERNDKLNQFVDAYANNDFESVRDLFAEDAVIQVNDDTMTVQQMFDGFSAGHDFFDGINNIDRRVNTMFYNNGSIYTNYWYTWIGTNKKTGEELSLKGHAYFQWKDGKIIETYNSFDPTEYAKVFNYWVEE
;
A
#
# COMPACT_ATOMS: atom_id res chain seq x y z
N MET A 1 -38.23 -59.21 -31.55
CA MET A 1 -36.80 -58.93 -31.30
C MET A 1 -36.60 -57.42 -31.29
N LYS A 2 -36.54 -56.84 -30.09
CA LYS A 2 -36.37 -55.39 -29.92
C LYS A 2 -34.86 -55.08 -29.80
N LYS A 3 -34.30 -54.39 -30.80
CA LYS A 3 -32.92 -53.92 -30.73
C LYS A 3 -32.87 -52.67 -29.86
N ILE A 4 -32.22 -52.78 -28.70
CA ILE A 4 -31.96 -51.69 -27.78
C ILE A 4 -30.74 -50.96 -28.34
N LEU A 5 -30.94 -49.75 -28.83
CA LEU A 5 -29.85 -48.84 -29.25
C LEU A 5 -29.31 -48.11 -28.00
N ILE A 6 -28.14 -48.52 -27.53
CA ILE A 6 -27.46 -47.86 -26.41
C ILE A 6 -26.73 -46.63 -27.01
N LEU A 7 -27.27 -45.44 -26.72
CA LEU A 7 -26.65 -44.18 -27.09
C LEU A 7 -25.60 -43.84 -26.01
N ILE A 8 -24.33 -44.06 -26.33
CA ILE A 8 -23.22 -43.64 -25.45
C ILE A 8 -23.04 -42.13 -25.64
N VAL A 9 -23.52 -41.37 -24.66
CA VAL A 9 -23.23 -39.93 -24.59
C VAL A 9 -21.81 -39.79 -24.03
N ALA A 10 -20.85 -39.54 -24.93
CA ALA A 10 -19.49 -39.15 -24.52
C ALA A 10 -19.55 -37.73 -23.97
N VAL A 11 -19.60 -37.59 -22.66
CA VAL A 11 -19.41 -36.30 -21.97
C VAL A 11 -17.94 -35.92 -22.11
N VAL A 12 -17.65 -35.07 -23.07
CA VAL A 12 -16.32 -34.45 -23.22
C VAL A 12 -16.20 -33.42 -22.08
N PHE A 13 -15.59 -33.83 -20.96
CA PHE A 13 -15.09 -32.88 -19.97
C PHE A 13 -13.96 -32.09 -20.64
N THR A 14 -14.27 -30.93 -21.19
CA THR A 14 -13.24 -29.91 -21.43
C THR A 14 -12.81 -29.44 -20.06
N ALA A 15 -11.87 -30.16 -19.44
CA ALA A 15 -11.11 -29.62 -18.34
C ALA A 15 -10.49 -28.33 -18.88
N CYS A 16 -10.91 -27.18 -18.35
CA CYS A 16 -10.13 -25.97 -18.47
C CYS A 16 -8.75 -26.32 -17.91
N ASN A 17 -7.81 -26.61 -18.76
CA ASN A 17 -6.41 -26.60 -18.42
C ASN A 17 -6.12 -25.15 -18.02
N ASN A 18 -6.29 -24.82 -16.73
CA ASN A 18 -5.59 -23.72 -16.14
C ASN A 18 -4.11 -24.10 -16.28
N THR A 19 -3.52 -23.79 -17.43
CA THR A 19 -2.07 -23.78 -17.57
C THR A 19 -1.61 -22.89 -16.45
N PRO A 20 -0.82 -23.37 -15.45
CA PRO A 20 -0.26 -22.50 -14.45
C PRO A 20 0.40 -21.38 -15.25
N ALA A 21 0.09 -20.13 -14.92
CA ALA A 21 0.72 -19.00 -15.54
C ALA A 21 2.21 -19.33 -15.56
N ASN A 22 2.83 -19.36 -16.75
CA ASN A 22 4.28 -19.50 -16.84
C ASN A 22 4.82 -18.38 -15.99
N PHE A 23 5.31 -18.70 -14.79
CA PHE A 23 5.98 -17.72 -13.97
C PHE A 23 7.10 -17.21 -14.83
N ASP A 24 6.98 -15.94 -15.22
CA ASP A 24 7.98 -15.27 -16.00
C ASP A 24 9.27 -15.32 -15.18
N ASN A 25 10.30 -15.97 -15.72
CA ASN A 25 11.64 -16.02 -15.13
C ASN A 25 12.38 -14.70 -15.34
N SER A 26 11.72 -13.65 -15.82
CA SER A 26 12.28 -12.32 -15.90
C SER A 26 12.66 -11.80 -14.52
N GLU A 27 13.55 -10.86 -14.50
CA GLU A 27 14.06 -10.20 -13.29
C GLU A 27 12.94 -9.64 -12.42
N TRP A 28 11.88 -9.10 -13.05
CA TRP A 28 10.70 -8.52 -12.42
C TRP A 28 9.52 -9.50 -12.28
N GLY A 29 9.69 -10.77 -12.67
CA GLY A 29 8.77 -11.84 -12.28
C GLY A 29 8.92 -12.16 -10.81
N GLY A 30 7.95 -12.88 -10.22
CA GLY A 30 8.05 -13.24 -8.80
C GLY A 30 6.75 -13.75 -8.22
N VAL A 31 6.64 -13.72 -6.90
CA VAL A 31 5.49 -14.19 -6.12
C VAL A 31 4.94 -13.07 -5.25
N ILE A 32 3.62 -13.08 -5.06
CA ILE A 32 2.90 -12.16 -4.16
C ILE A 32 2.42 -12.94 -2.95
N SER A 33 2.69 -12.43 -1.74
CA SER A 33 2.20 -12.99 -0.48
C SER A 33 1.25 -12.00 0.20
N PRO A 34 -0.02 -12.39 0.45
CA PRO A 34 -0.95 -11.59 1.22
C PRO A 34 -0.76 -11.75 2.75
N THR A 35 0.11 -12.67 3.19
CA THR A 35 0.27 -13.05 4.60
C THR A 35 1.72 -12.94 5.10
N ASP A 36 2.56 -12.19 4.41
CA ASP A 36 3.95 -11.94 4.84
C ASP A 36 3.99 -11.02 6.07
N GLU A 37 4.97 -11.22 6.95
CA GLU A 37 5.15 -10.40 8.18
C GLU A 37 5.33 -8.90 7.91
N ARG A 38 5.81 -8.53 6.72
CA ARG A 38 5.97 -7.12 6.31
C ARG A 38 4.63 -6.42 6.14
N ASN A 39 3.58 -7.18 5.82
CA ASN A 39 2.23 -6.64 5.78
C ASN A 39 1.78 -6.16 7.17
N ASP A 40 2.11 -6.94 8.22
CA ASP A 40 1.79 -6.57 9.60
C ASP A 40 2.62 -5.38 10.07
N LYS A 41 3.93 -5.36 9.74
CA LYS A 41 4.82 -4.23 10.04
C LYS A 41 4.34 -2.94 9.36
N LEU A 42 3.87 -3.04 8.11
CA LEU A 42 3.31 -1.88 7.42
C LEU A 42 2.00 -1.40 8.09
N ASN A 43 1.11 -2.31 8.48
CA ASN A 43 -0.09 -1.94 9.22
C ASN A 43 0.24 -1.24 10.54
N GLN A 44 1.29 -1.70 11.26
CA GLN A 44 1.77 -1.01 12.48
C GLN A 44 2.22 0.42 12.17
N PHE A 45 2.97 0.64 11.07
CA PHE A 45 3.35 1.99 10.63
C PHE A 45 2.12 2.87 10.34
N VAL A 46 1.12 2.33 9.65
CA VAL A 46 -0.11 3.07 9.33
C VAL A 46 -0.93 3.39 10.57
N ASP A 47 -0.98 2.48 11.55
CA ASP A 47 -1.65 2.72 12.82
C ASP A 47 -0.90 3.75 13.67
N ALA A 48 0.44 3.73 13.66
CA ALA A 48 1.27 4.75 14.30
C ALA A 48 1.04 6.14 13.67
N TYR A 49 0.93 6.21 12.33
CA TYR A 49 0.55 7.44 11.64
C TYR A 49 -0.82 7.97 12.12
N ALA A 50 -1.85 7.13 12.15
CA ALA A 50 -3.18 7.54 12.60
C ALA A 50 -3.19 8.03 14.05
N ASN A 51 -2.28 7.53 14.89
CA ASN A 51 -2.14 7.90 16.29
C ASN A 51 -1.08 9.01 16.53
N ASN A 52 -0.42 9.51 15.48
CA ASN A 52 0.71 10.45 15.56
C ASN A 52 1.86 9.95 16.46
N ASP A 53 2.14 8.64 16.41
CA ASP A 53 3.18 7.96 17.24
C ASP A 53 4.28 7.36 16.35
N PHE A 54 5.02 8.22 15.64
CA PHE A 54 6.05 7.79 14.70
C PHE A 54 7.30 7.20 15.37
N GLU A 55 7.59 7.57 16.60
CA GLU A 55 8.76 7.05 17.32
C GLU A 55 8.65 5.55 17.58
N SER A 56 7.43 5.03 17.78
CA SER A 56 7.19 3.60 18.01
C SER A 56 7.54 2.72 16.81
N VAL A 57 7.63 3.31 15.61
CA VAL A 57 7.88 2.60 14.34
C VAL A 57 9.14 3.07 13.60
N ARG A 58 9.93 3.95 14.23
CA ARG A 58 11.19 4.44 13.64
C ARG A 58 12.11 3.29 13.23
N ASP A 59 12.17 2.25 14.04
CA ASP A 59 13.03 1.08 13.82
C ASP A 59 12.66 0.24 12.59
N LEU A 60 11.51 0.49 11.97
CA LEU A 60 11.15 -0.16 10.70
C LEU A 60 12.00 0.38 9.53
N PHE A 61 12.54 1.59 9.64
CA PHE A 61 13.29 2.25 8.57
C PHE A 61 14.80 2.11 8.76
N ALA A 62 15.53 1.99 7.66
CA ALA A 62 16.97 2.19 7.66
C ALA A 62 17.29 3.68 7.89
N GLU A 63 18.47 3.97 8.45
CA GLU A 63 18.87 5.34 8.76
C GLU A 63 18.98 6.22 7.50
N ASP A 64 19.41 5.60 6.40
CA ASP A 64 19.61 6.21 5.08
C ASP A 64 18.44 5.95 4.11
N ALA A 65 17.29 5.52 4.61
CA ALA A 65 16.13 5.24 3.77
C ALA A 65 15.69 6.49 2.98
N VAL A 66 15.38 6.29 1.71
CA VAL A 66 14.88 7.33 0.80
C VAL A 66 13.36 7.32 0.78
N ILE A 67 12.76 8.43 1.13
CA ILE A 67 11.31 8.60 1.16
C ILE A 67 10.90 9.51 0.02
N GLN A 68 9.94 9.04 -0.79
CA GLN A 68 9.35 9.83 -1.87
C GLN A 68 7.85 9.98 -1.63
N VAL A 69 7.37 11.21 -1.70
CA VAL A 69 5.94 11.53 -1.62
C VAL A 69 5.59 12.40 -2.83
N ASN A 70 4.86 11.83 -3.78
CA ASN A 70 4.66 12.42 -5.11
C ASN A 70 6.01 12.77 -5.76
N ASP A 71 6.30 14.05 -5.98
CA ASP A 71 7.52 14.54 -6.60
C ASP A 71 8.62 14.93 -5.59
N ASP A 72 8.31 14.89 -4.29
CA ASP A 72 9.23 15.29 -3.23
C ASP A 72 10.04 14.10 -2.71
N THR A 73 11.34 14.31 -2.51
CA THR A 73 12.24 13.33 -1.86
C THR A 73 12.71 13.88 -0.52
N MET A 74 12.66 13.05 0.51
CA MET A 74 12.94 13.46 1.88
C MET A 74 13.56 12.34 2.71
N THR A 75 14.06 12.69 3.89
CA THR A 75 14.52 11.72 4.91
C THR A 75 13.33 11.16 5.70
N VAL A 76 13.56 10.06 6.44
CA VAL A 76 12.55 9.49 7.36
C VAL A 76 12.09 10.53 8.37
N GLN A 77 13.02 11.34 8.92
CA GLN A 77 12.66 12.39 9.89
C GLN A 77 11.76 13.45 9.28
N GLN A 78 12.08 13.92 8.07
CA GLN A 78 11.26 14.91 7.38
C GLN A 78 9.85 14.36 7.06
N MET A 79 9.74 13.08 6.71
CA MET A 79 8.44 12.43 6.53
C MET A 79 7.64 12.42 7.85
N PHE A 80 8.26 12.01 8.95
CA PHE A 80 7.60 11.99 10.26
C PHE A 80 7.15 13.38 10.68
N ASP A 81 8.01 14.38 10.54
CA ASP A 81 7.68 15.77 10.85
C ASP A 81 6.52 16.28 10.01
N GLY A 82 6.55 16.03 8.69
CA GLY A 82 5.51 16.44 7.77
C GLY A 82 4.16 15.74 8.02
N PHE A 83 4.20 14.44 8.29
CA PHE A 83 2.98 13.68 8.59
C PHE A 83 2.41 14.05 9.96
N SER A 84 3.28 14.29 10.94
CA SER A 84 2.88 14.80 12.27
C SER A 84 2.21 16.17 12.17
N ALA A 85 2.76 17.08 11.37
CA ALA A 85 2.17 18.40 11.14
C ALA A 85 0.75 18.33 10.56
N GLY A 86 0.42 17.29 9.78
CA GLY A 86 -0.93 17.06 9.30
C GLY A 86 -1.97 16.95 10.41
N HIS A 87 -1.57 16.44 11.58
CA HIS A 87 -2.46 16.34 12.75
C HIS A 87 -2.79 17.69 13.40
N ASP A 88 -2.09 18.76 13.05
CA ASP A 88 -2.47 20.11 13.49
C ASP A 88 -3.70 20.64 12.73
N PHE A 89 -3.91 20.17 11.49
CA PHE A 89 -4.94 20.62 10.59
C PHE A 89 -6.17 19.70 10.52
N PHE A 90 -5.98 18.41 10.81
CA PHE A 90 -7.03 17.40 10.71
C PHE A 90 -7.23 16.62 12.00
N ASP A 91 -8.49 16.35 12.33
CA ASP A 91 -8.91 15.35 13.31
C ASP A 91 -9.26 14.02 12.64
N GLY A 92 -9.15 12.93 13.37
CA GLY A 92 -9.58 11.61 12.93
C GLY A 92 -8.84 11.09 11.71
N ILE A 93 -7.58 11.50 11.52
CA ILE A 93 -6.74 10.97 10.45
C ILE A 93 -6.71 9.45 10.52
N ASN A 94 -7.03 8.80 9.41
CA ASN A 94 -6.96 7.35 9.28
C ASN A 94 -6.80 6.95 7.81
N ASN A 95 -6.30 5.74 7.61
CA ASN A 95 -6.32 5.08 6.31
C ASN A 95 -7.30 3.90 6.38
N ILE A 96 -8.37 3.99 5.61
CA ILE A 96 -9.40 2.95 5.48
C ILE A 96 -9.26 2.21 4.14
N ASP A 97 -10.03 1.15 3.91
CA ASP A 97 -10.00 0.32 2.70
C ASP A 97 -8.61 -0.23 2.38
N ARG A 98 -7.81 -0.48 3.40
CA ARG A 98 -6.42 -0.92 3.28
C ARG A 98 -6.31 -2.25 2.54
N ARG A 99 -5.43 -2.31 1.54
CA ARG A 99 -5.03 -3.53 0.86
C ARG A 99 -3.51 -3.60 0.84
N VAL A 100 -2.97 -4.67 1.42
CA VAL A 100 -1.53 -4.86 1.60
C VAL A 100 -1.13 -6.20 1.01
N ASN A 101 -0.03 -6.24 0.29
CA ASN A 101 0.64 -7.47 -0.10
C ASN A 101 2.14 -7.26 -0.27
N THR A 102 2.91 -8.30 -0.01
CA THR A 102 4.36 -8.29 -0.23
C THR A 102 4.71 -9.07 -1.48
N MET A 103 5.53 -8.49 -2.33
CA MET A 103 6.03 -9.03 -3.58
C MET A 103 7.51 -9.40 -3.44
N PHE A 104 7.85 -10.62 -3.84
CA PHE A 104 9.20 -11.15 -3.89
C PHE A 104 9.59 -11.31 -5.35
N TYR A 105 10.48 -10.45 -5.85
CA TYR A 105 10.93 -10.47 -7.22
C TYR A 105 12.10 -11.46 -7.44
N ASN A 106 12.22 -11.98 -8.64
CA ASN A 106 13.28 -12.93 -9.02
C ASN A 106 14.70 -12.32 -8.90
N ASN A 107 14.83 -11.00 -8.99
CA ASN A 107 16.08 -10.27 -8.74
C ASN A 107 16.45 -10.13 -7.26
N GLY A 108 15.64 -10.70 -6.35
CA GLY A 108 15.84 -10.64 -4.90
C GLY A 108 15.25 -9.39 -4.22
N SER A 109 14.67 -8.46 -4.97
CA SER A 109 14.00 -7.30 -4.38
C SER A 109 12.69 -7.69 -3.70
N ILE A 110 12.39 -7.05 -2.58
CA ILE A 110 11.17 -7.29 -1.81
C ILE A 110 10.45 -5.96 -1.64
N TYR A 111 9.18 -5.93 -2.05
CA TYR A 111 8.34 -4.75 -1.94
C TYR A 111 7.02 -5.09 -1.27
N THR A 112 6.56 -4.24 -0.35
CA THR A 112 5.18 -4.27 0.14
C THR A 112 4.40 -3.17 -0.52
N ASN A 113 3.31 -3.53 -1.20
CA ASN A 113 2.37 -2.59 -1.81
C ASN A 113 1.22 -2.31 -0.87
N TYR A 114 0.76 -1.08 -0.89
CA TYR A 114 -0.26 -0.55 -0.01
C TYR A 114 -1.21 0.37 -0.78
N TRP A 115 -2.48 -0.02 -0.87
CA TRP A 115 -3.58 0.81 -1.36
C TRP A 115 -4.45 1.22 -0.19
N TYR A 116 -4.90 2.46 -0.19
CA TYR A 116 -5.67 3.00 0.91
C TYR A 116 -6.60 4.13 0.46
N THR A 117 -7.56 4.43 1.30
CA THR A 117 -8.30 5.69 1.30
C THR A 117 -7.92 6.43 2.58
N TRP A 118 -7.21 7.55 2.45
CA TRP A 118 -6.93 8.43 3.56
C TRP A 118 -8.16 9.28 3.86
N ILE A 119 -8.49 9.45 5.13
CA ILE A 119 -9.55 10.34 5.61
C ILE A 119 -9.03 11.23 6.72
N GLY A 120 -9.60 12.44 6.82
CA GLY A 120 -9.35 13.37 7.92
C GLY A 120 -10.39 14.49 7.91
N THR A 121 -10.80 14.95 9.08
CA THR A 121 -11.75 16.05 9.23
C THR A 121 -10.98 17.34 9.44
N ASN A 122 -11.16 18.33 8.54
CA ASN A 122 -10.55 19.65 8.67
C ASN A 122 -11.04 20.33 9.96
N LYS A 123 -10.11 20.65 10.85
CA LYS A 123 -10.41 21.25 12.16
C LYS A 123 -11.07 22.63 12.06
N LYS A 124 -10.82 23.38 10.99
CA LYS A 124 -11.37 24.73 10.77
C LYS A 124 -12.77 24.70 10.20
N THR A 125 -13.04 23.84 9.23
CA THR A 125 -14.32 23.81 8.51
C THR A 125 -15.27 22.71 8.99
N GLY A 126 -14.75 21.66 9.63
CA GLY A 126 -15.50 20.47 9.99
C GLY A 126 -15.79 19.54 8.80
N GLU A 127 -15.26 19.83 7.62
CA GLU A 127 -15.45 19.02 6.43
C GLU A 127 -14.51 17.81 6.42
N GLU A 128 -15.03 16.64 6.07
CA GLU A 128 -14.22 15.45 5.85
C GLU A 128 -13.59 15.49 4.48
N LEU A 129 -12.27 15.26 4.44
CA LEU A 129 -11.51 15.04 3.22
C LEU A 129 -11.22 13.56 3.07
N SER A 130 -11.37 13.05 1.85
CA SER A 130 -11.10 11.65 1.50
C SER A 130 -10.25 11.58 0.24
N LEU A 131 -9.09 10.91 0.32
CA LEU A 131 -8.12 10.80 -0.76
C LEU A 131 -7.72 9.34 -0.98
N LYS A 132 -7.66 8.91 -2.24
CA LYS A 132 -7.10 7.60 -2.58
C LYS A 132 -5.61 7.71 -2.79
N GLY A 133 -4.86 6.77 -2.23
CA GLY A 133 -3.43 6.70 -2.37
C GLY A 133 -2.93 5.30 -2.61
N HIS A 134 -1.72 5.25 -3.12
CA HIS A 134 -0.94 4.03 -3.27
C HIS A 134 0.49 4.30 -2.83
N ALA A 135 1.07 3.36 -2.10
CA ALA A 135 2.47 3.40 -1.72
C ALA A 135 3.13 2.05 -1.93
N TYR A 136 4.44 2.05 -2.12
CA TYR A 136 5.24 0.86 -1.94
C TYR A 136 6.36 1.11 -0.94
N PHE A 137 6.84 0.02 -0.35
CA PHE A 137 7.93 0.00 0.62
C PHE A 137 8.92 -1.07 0.21
N GLN A 138 10.14 -0.68 -0.13
CA GLN A 138 11.22 -1.62 -0.46
C GLN A 138 11.94 -2.05 0.82
N TRP A 139 12.16 -3.36 0.95
CA TRP A 139 12.79 -3.96 2.13
C TRP A 139 14.17 -4.51 1.82
N LYS A 140 15.09 -4.30 2.75
CA LYS A 140 16.40 -4.95 2.78
C LYS A 140 16.81 -5.18 4.23
N ASP A 141 17.32 -6.38 4.54
CA ASP A 141 17.81 -6.76 5.87
C ASP A 141 16.78 -6.47 7.01
N GLY A 142 15.49 -6.66 6.71
CA GLY A 142 14.39 -6.45 7.66
C GLY A 142 13.98 -5.00 7.89
N LYS A 143 14.58 -4.04 7.18
CA LYS A 143 14.32 -2.60 7.24
C LYS A 143 13.73 -2.08 5.92
N ILE A 144 12.94 -1.02 6.00
CA ILE A 144 12.50 -0.24 4.84
C ILE A 144 13.67 0.65 4.42
N ILE A 145 14.09 0.51 3.16
CA ILE A 145 15.18 1.31 2.57
C ILE A 145 14.69 2.37 1.58
N GLU A 146 13.50 2.20 1.06
CA GLU A 146 12.87 3.13 0.12
C GLU A 146 11.35 3.06 0.26
N THR A 147 10.69 4.20 0.13
CA THR A 147 9.23 4.27 -0.02
C THR A 147 8.87 5.23 -1.14
N TYR A 148 7.76 4.94 -1.79
CA TYR A 148 7.10 5.88 -2.68
C TYR A 148 5.62 5.93 -2.35
N ASN A 149 5.09 7.12 -2.11
CA ASN A 149 3.68 7.35 -1.84
C ASN A 149 3.11 8.33 -2.87
N SER A 150 2.03 7.94 -3.53
CA SER A 150 1.37 8.72 -4.57
C SER A 150 -0.11 8.92 -4.25
N PHE A 151 -0.53 10.17 -4.28
CA PHE A 151 -1.94 10.59 -4.15
C PHE A 151 -2.14 11.94 -4.84
N ASP A 152 -3.38 12.31 -5.12
CA ASP A 152 -3.70 13.66 -5.60
C ASP A 152 -3.68 14.66 -4.43
N PRO A 153 -2.68 15.58 -4.36
CA PRO A 153 -2.57 16.52 -3.26
C PRO A 153 -3.51 17.73 -3.37
N THR A 154 -4.28 17.89 -4.45
CA THR A 154 -4.99 19.11 -4.79
C THR A 154 -5.91 19.61 -3.66
N GLU A 155 -6.76 18.74 -3.14
CA GLU A 155 -7.68 19.13 -2.06
C GLU A 155 -6.97 19.21 -0.71
N TYR A 156 -5.98 18.36 -0.47
CA TYR A 156 -5.16 18.39 0.74
C TYR A 156 -4.38 19.71 0.84
N ALA A 157 -3.76 20.15 -0.24
CA ALA A 157 -2.97 21.39 -0.28
C ALA A 157 -3.83 22.66 -0.03
N LYS A 158 -5.10 22.67 -0.44
CA LYS A 158 -6.00 23.78 -0.17
C LYS A 158 -6.18 24.04 1.32
N VAL A 159 -6.18 23.00 2.14
CA VAL A 159 -6.34 23.16 3.58
C VAL A 159 -5.19 23.96 4.17
N PHE A 160 -3.94 23.65 3.79
CA PHE A 160 -2.76 24.40 4.26
C PHE A 160 -2.75 25.85 3.79
N ASN A 161 -3.09 26.12 2.53
CA ASN A 161 -3.16 27.47 2.00
C ASN A 161 -4.17 28.33 2.75
N TYR A 162 -5.29 27.76 3.17
CA TYR A 162 -6.33 28.46 3.93
C TYR A 162 -5.88 28.89 5.34
N TRP A 163 -4.84 28.22 5.91
CA TRP A 163 -4.27 28.56 7.21
C TRP A 163 -3.15 29.60 7.13
N VAL A 164 -2.58 29.82 5.93
CA VAL A 164 -1.47 30.77 5.71
C VAL A 164 -1.98 32.16 5.35
N GLU A 165 -3.22 32.31 4.86
CA GLU A 165 -3.82 33.58 4.42
C GLU A 165 -4.46 34.39 5.55
N GLU A 166 -4.37 33.99 6.79
CA GLU A 166 -4.76 34.75 8.01
C GLU A 166 -3.53 35.23 8.79
#